data_65e696a26879c30d02dab148de0b971e
#
_entry.id   65e696a26879c30d02dab148de0b971e
#
_cell.length_a   1.000
_cell.length_b   1.000
_cell.length_c   1.000
_cell.angle_alpha   90.00
_cell.angle_beta   90.00
_cell.angle_gamma   90.00
#
_symmetry.space_group_name_H-M   'P 1'
#
loop_
_entity.id
_entity.type
_entity.pdbx_description
1 polymer ?
#
loop_
_entity_poly.entity_id
_entity_poly.type
_entity_poly.pdbx_seq_one_letter_code
_entity_poly.pdbx_strand_id
1 'polypeptide(L)'
;MPYSVSSYLFGLARSPMPDQSLVAGKVAALLTKAGLSTILDGIGDGFYAVDRDWRIILFNREAERHFRRSPEDVLGHKLWDLFPGARETALGTLFTKTMESRETIRSETESVIFGSRWLSYRLFPLGDGMGVVFRDMTDRKRAEEQRDLLINELEHRVKNTLTTVQSIASQSFRAAGIAPEALRAFDARLIALGNVHGVLTKQSWDAADLHDVVWAALRPHSAPDRDRFTVEGPNVQVGPKCAVAFSMAVHELATNAIKYGALSADSGHVEIAWSTAADRFHWQWRERGGPPVTVPERTGFGSRMIERALALQLSGKATIDYPPAGLVCTIDAPLATMRDHIE
;
A
#
# COMPACT_ATOMS: atom_id res chain seq x y z
N MET A 1 49.13 -26.31 33.51
CA MET A 1 49.26 -24.99 34.12
C MET A 1 48.01 -24.19 33.74
N PRO A 2 47.03 -23.96 34.63
CA PRO A 2 45.82 -23.24 34.34
C PRO A 2 46.03 -21.76 34.69
N TYR A 3 45.81 -20.83 33.76
CA TYR A 3 45.75 -19.40 34.04
C TYR A 3 44.36 -19.02 34.55
N SER A 4 44.35 -18.52 35.76
CA SER A 4 43.23 -18.02 36.56
C SER A 4 42.64 -16.76 35.91
N VAL A 5 41.34 -16.85 35.57
CA VAL A 5 40.50 -15.70 35.17
C VAL A 5 39.79 -15.21 36.45
N SER A 6 40.48 -14.44 37.25
CA SER A 6 39.87 -13.81 38.44
C SER A 6 40.57 -12.49 38.75
N SER A 7 40.24 -11.43 38.05
CA SER A 7 40.68 -10.06 38.42
C SER A 7 40.05 -8.93 37.57
N TYR A 8 38.80 -9.05 37.06
CA TYR A 8 38.14 -7.90 36.37
C TYR A 8 36.67 -7.69 36.78
N LEU A 9 36.35 -7.86 38.05
CA LEU A 9 35.00 -7.54 38.56
C LEU A 9 35.08 -6.76 39.89
N PHE A 10 35.83 -5.65 39.90
CA PHE A 10 35.72 -4.66 40.99
C PHE A 10 35.97 -3.27 40.39
N GLY A 11 34.91 -2.57 39.98
CA GLY A 11 35.06 -1.22 39.47
C GLY A 11 33.78 -0.62 38.89
N LEU A 12 32.62 -1.19 39.13
CA LEU A 12 31.35 -0.47 38.91
C LEU A 12 31.03 0.29 40.18
N ALA A 13 31.52 1.53 40.27
CA ALA A 13 31.06 2.49 41.23
C ALA A 13 29.54 2.57 41.15
N ARG A 14 28.87 2.19 42.25
CA ARG A 14 27.43 2.44 42.45
C ARG A 14 27.24 3.97 42.39
N SER A 15 26.72 4.46 41.28
CA SER A 15 26.19 5.81 41.21
C SER A 15 25.19 5.94 42.36
N PRO A 16 25.29 6.97 43.20
CA PRO A 16 24.34 7.16 44.29
C PRO A 16 22.95 7.26 43.70
N MET A 17 22.01 6.49 44.23
CA MET A 17 20.60 6.59 43.85
C MET A 17 20.19 8.07 44.05
N PRO A 18 19.52 8.68 43.06
CA PRO A 18 19.08 10.06 43.21
C PRO A 18 18.20 10.18 44.45
N ASP A 19 18.44 11.19 45.25
CA ASP A 19 17.70 11.48 46.46
C ASP A 19 16.19 11.49 46.18
N GLN A 20 15.48 10.52 46.76
CA GLN A 20 14.03 10.35 46.57
C GLN A 20 13.24 11.62 46.92
N SER A 21 13.75 12.42 47.84
CA SER A 21 13.16 13.72 48.21
C SER A 21 13.27 14.75 47.06
N LEU A 22 14.42 14.75 46.37
CA LEU A 22 14.67 15.62 45.22
C LEU A 22 13.82 15.23 43.99
N VAL A 23 13.64 13.90 43.79
CA VAL A 23 12.77 13.37 42.73
C VAL A 23 11.31 13.70 43.04
N ALA A 24 10.86 13.47 44.27
CA ALA A 24 9.49 13.82 44.72
C ALA A 24 9.22 15.31 44.61
N GLY A 25 10.17 16.16 44.97
CA GLY A 25 10.06 17.62 44.82
C GLY A 25 9.96 18.07 43.34
N LYS A 26 10.75 17.48 42.46
CA LYS A 26 10.67 17.74 41.01
C LYS A 26 9.34 17.27 40.40
N VAL A 27 8.86 16.07 40.80
CA VAL A 27 7.55 15.55 40.36
C VAL A 27 6.41 16.44 40.88
N ALA A 28 6.46 16.88 42.15
CA ALA A 28 5.48 17.82 42.73
C ALA A 28 5.47 19.17 41.99
N ALA A 29 6.64 19.68 41.60
CA ALA A 29 6.73 20.91 40.79
C ALA A 29 6.13 20.74 39.38
N LEU A 30 6.29 19.59 38.76
CA LEU A 30 5.67 19.25 37.46
C LEU A 30 4.14 19.10 37.57
N LEU A 31 3.63 18.71 38.73
CA LEU A 31 2.19 18.58 38.98
C LEU A 31 1.54 19.90 39.42
N THR A 32 2.29 21.00 39.56
CA THR A 32 1.71 22.33 39.71
C THR A 32 0.99 22.77 38.44
N LYS A 33 0.01 23.67 38.55
CA LYS A 33 -0.73 24.24 37.41
C LYS A 33 0.22 24.78 36.32
N ALA A 34 1.33 25.41 36.72
CA ALA A 34 2.36 25.92 35.81
C ALA A 34 3.18 24.78 35.10
N GLY A 35 3.54 23.73 35.85
CA GLY A 35 4.25 22.59 35.29
C GLY A 35 3.39 21.77 34.31
N LEU A 36 2.12 21.57 34.62
CA LEU A 36 1.16 20.90 33.74
C LEU A 36 0.96 21.70 32.44
N SER A 37 0.83 23.03 32.53
CA SER A 37 0.75 23.88 31.32
C SER A 37 1.98 23.73 30.45
N THR A 38 3.18 23.74 31.02
CA THR A 38 4.44 23.57 30.28
C THR A 38 4.51 22.22 29.56
N ILE A 39 4.05 21.13 30.19
CA ILE A 39 4.00 19.81 29.58
C ILE A 39 2.99 19.80 28.40
N LEU A 40 1.81 20.37 28.63
CA LEU A 40 0.76 20.43 27.59
C LEU A 40 1.18 21.31 26.40
N ASP A 41 1.90 22.39 26.64
CA ASP A 41 2.44 23.25 25.57
C ASP A 41 3.59 22.59 24.77
N GLY A 42 4.30 21.65 25.40
CA GLY A 42 5.38 20.89 24.77
C GLY A 42 4.90 19.76 23.83
N ILE A 43 3.62 19.40 23.85
CA ILE A 43 3.08 18.30 23.04
C ILE A 43 2.99 18.67 21.55
N GLY A 44 2.90 19.96 21.21
CA GLY A 44 2.78 20.44 19.83
C GLY A 44 1.39 20.18 19.18
N ASP A 45 0.51 19.45 19.87
CA ASP A 45 -0.88 19.23 19.48
C ASP A 45 -1.81 20.14 20.29
N GLY A 46 -2.95 20.52 19.71
CA GLY A 46 -3.97 21.23 20.43
C GLY A 46 -4.58 20.33 21.52
N PHE A 47 -4.65 20.88 22.75
CA PHE A 47 -5.24 20.16 23.87
C PHE A 47 -6.20 21.06 24.64
N TYR A 48 -7.35 20.52 24.96
CA TYR A 48 -8.25 21.08 25.97
C TYR A 48 -8.96 19.98 26.74
N ALA A 49 -9.49 20.30 27.89
CA ALA A 49 -10.30 19.40 28.69
C ALA A 49 -11.57 20.07 29.15
N VAL A 50 -12.64 19.28 29.27
CA VAL A 50 -13.92 19.70 29.81
C VAL A 50 -14.29 18.88 31.03
N ASP A 51 -15.00 19.51 31.99
CA ASP A 51 -15.63 18.80 33.11
C ASP A 51 -16.94 18.10 32.69
N ARG A 52 -17.65 17.50 33.66
CA ARG A 52 -18.91 16.81 33.43
C ARG A 52 -20.03 17.73 32.92
N ASP A 53 -19.94 19.02 33.23
CA ASP A 53 -20.91 20.05 32.80
C ASP A 53 -20.52 20.70 31.48
N TRP A 54 -19.53 20.14 30.79
CA TRP A 54 -18.97 20.63 29.53
C TRP A 54 -18.23 21.98 29.66
N ARG A 55 -17.80 22.38 30.86
CA ARG A 55 -16.99 23.57 31.03
C ARG A 55 -15.54 23.28 30.69
N ILE A 56 -14.91 24.17 29.96
CA ILE A 56 -13.49 24.04 29.60
C ILE A 56 -12.67 24.33 30.86
N ILE A 57 -11.86 23.37 31.29
CA ILE A 57 -11.04 23.42 32.51
C ILE A 57 -9.53 23.49 32.23
N LEU A 58 -9.11 23.05 31.04
CA LEU A 58 -7.74 23.11 30.53
C LEU A 58 -7.76 23.56 29.08
N PHE A 59 -6.76 24.36 28.69
CA PHE A 59 -6.65 24.87 27.33
C PHE A 59 -5.20 25.23 27.09
N ASN A 60 -4.51 24.57 26.13
CA ASN A 60 -3.11 24.79 25.85
C ASN A 60 -2.89 25.84 24.76
N ARG A 61 -1.65 26.25 24.57
CA ARG A 61 -1.26 27.29 23.62
C ARG A 61 -1.58 26.92 22.16
N GLU A 62 -1.49 25.64 21.79
CA GLU A 62 -1.87 25.20 20.43
C GLU A 62 -3.38 25.28 20.22
N ALA A 63 -4.18 24.95 21.23
CA ALA A 63 -5.63 25.16 21.19
C ALA A 63 -5.98 26.65 21.07
N GLU A 64 -5.27 27.54 21.80
CA GLU A 64 -5.42 28.98 21.67
C GLU A 64 -5.18 29.46 20.22
N ARG A 65 -4.09 29.05 19.60
CA ARG A 65 -3.75 29.38 18.22
C ARG A 65 -4.79 28.84 17.23
N HIS A 66 -5.23 27.60 17.44
CA HIS A 66 -6.17 26.96 16.54
C HIS A 66 -7.54 27.64 16.60
N PHE A 67 -8.10 27.82 17.80
CA PHE A 67 -9.43 28.42 17.99
C PHE A 67 -9.41 29.95 17.95
N ARG A 68 -8.24 30.58 17.94
CA ARG A 68 -8.05 32.04 17.99
C ARG A 68 -8.78 32.67 19.16
N ARG A 69 -8.75 32.02 20.33
CA ARG A 69 -9.35 32.47 21.59
C ARG A 69 -8.34 32.33 22.72
N SER A 70 -8.30 33.33 23.61
CA SER A 70 -7.43 33.26 24.75
C SER A 70 -7.97 32.30 25.83
N PRO A 71 -7.13 31.74 26.69
CA PRO A 71 -7.59 30.94 27.83
C PRO A 71 -8.60 31.67 28.71
N GLU A 72 -8.46 33.00 28.84
CA GLU A 72 -9.37 33.85 29.64
C GLU A 72 -10.78 33.88 29.04
N ASP A 73 -10.90 33.78 27.70
CA ASP A 73 -12.20 33.77 26.98
C ASP A 73 -12.91 32.43 27.04
N VAL A 74 -12.19 31.34 27.35
CA VAL A 74 -12.75 29.99 27.24
C VAL A 74 -12.84 29.24 28.56
N LEU A 75 -11.91 29.45 29.48
CA LEU A 75 -11.89 28.72 30.76
C LEU A 75 -13.15 28.99 31.58
N GLY A 76 -13.78 27.94 32.09
CA GLY A 76 -15.02 28.01 32.86
C GLY A 76 -16.29 28.16 32.01
N HIS A 77 -16.18 28.47 30.73
CA HIS A 77 -17.33 28.56 29.83
C HIS A 77 -17.70 27.17 29.30
N LYS A 78 -18.96 26.95 28.97
CA LYS A 78 -19.40 25.68 28.37
C LYS A 78 -18.97 25.60 26.93
N LEU A 79 -18.43 24.43 26.54
CA LEU A 79 -17.97 24.14 25.19
C LEU A 79 -19.05 24.43 24.15
N TRP A 80 -20.30 24.05 24.47
CA TRP A 80 -21.44 24.20 23.54
C TRP A 80 -21.96 25.63 23.41
N ASP A 81 -21.69 26.47 24.38
CA ASP A 81 -22.01 27.90 24.30
C ASP A 81 -20.98 28.64 23.41
N LEU A 82 -19.71 28.20 23.48
CA LEU A 82 -18.65 28.75 22.65
C LEU A 82 -18.69 28.27 21.21
N PHE A 83 -19.16 27.02 21.01
CA PHE A 83 -19.19 26.35 19.71
C PHE A 83 -20.56 25.64 19.49
N PRO A 84 -21.67 26.39 19.38
CA PRO A 84 -23.02 25.82 19.35
C PRO A 84 -23.23 24.87 18.15
N GLY A 85 -22.65 25.20 16.99
CA GLY A 85 -22.75 24.36 15.80
C GLY A 85 -22.01 23.01 15.87
N ALA A 86 -21.11 22.83 16.85
CA ALA A 86 -20.38 21.59 16.98
C ALA A 86 -21.17 20.45 17.64
N ARG A 87 -22.18 20.79 18.45
CA ARG A 87 -22.97 19.79 19.22
C ARG A 87 -23.74 18.82 18.34
N GLU A 88 -24.35 19.30 17.27
CA GLU A 88 -25.21 18.53 16.37
C GLU A 88 -24.43 17.76 15.28
N THR A 89 -23.11 17.80 15.33
CA THR A 89 -22.27 17.11 14.35
C THR A 89 -21.89 15.71 14.80
N ALA A 90 -21.31 14.94 13.86
CA ALA A 90 -20.69 13.64 14.15
C ALA A 90 -19.65 13.75 15.29
N LEU A 91 -18.87 14.84 15.34
CA LEU A 91 -17.90 15.09 16.39
C LEU A 91 -18.58 15.30 17.76
N GLY A 92 -19.68 16.06 17.82
CA GLY A 92 -20.47 16.24 19.04
C GLY A 92 -21.05 14.91 19.57
N THR A 93 -21.47 14.04 18.68
CA THR A 93 -21.90 12.67 19.02
C THR A 93 -20.77 11.85 19.65
N LEU A 94 -19.56 11.94 19.07
CA LEU A 94 -18.37 11.27 19.62
C LEU A 94 -17.98 11.81 20.99
N PHE A 95 -18.12 13.10 21.22
CA PHE A 95 -17.87 13.73 22.52
C PHE A 95 -18.83 13.20 23.58
N THR A 96 -20.11 13.18 23.26
CA THR A 96 -21.16 12.63 24.16
C THR A 96 -20.90 11.16 24.47
N LYS A 97 -20.58 10.37 23.44
CA LYS A 97 -20.24 8.95 23.58
C LYS A 97 -19.02 8.76 24.49
N THR A 98 -17.94 9.53 24.30
CA THR A 98 -16.74 9.42 25.16
C THR A 98 -17.05 9.77 26.61
N MET A 99 -17.87 10.80 26.84
CA MET A 99 -18.28 11.22 28.18
C MET A 99 -19.07 10.13 28.90
N GLU A 100 -19.98 9.44 28.19
CA GLU A 100 -20.85 8.39 28.72
C GLU A 100 -20.15 7.05 28.85
N SER A 101 -19.50 6.56 27.76
CA SER A 101 -18.89 5.24 27.73
C SER A 101 -17.57 5.16 28.49
N ARG A 102 -16.94 6.29 28.75
CA ARG A 102 -15.59 6.38 29.36
C ARG A 102 -14.51 5.65 28.56
N GLU A 103 -14.71 5.52 27.25
CA GLU A 103 -13.76 4.90 26.32
C GLU A 103 -12.99 5.96 25.54
N THR A 104 -11.74 5.64 25.19
CA THR A 104 -10.93 6.49 24.29
C THR A 104 -11.38 6.30 22.86
N ILE A 105 -11.78 7.38 22.19
CA ILE A 105 -12.18 7.41 20.77
C ILE A 105 -11.15 8.18 19.95
N ARG A 106 -10.86 7.70 18.76
CA ARG A 106 -10.06 8.40 17.75
C ARG A 106 -10.92 8.63 16.51
N SER A 107 -10.79 9.81 15.91
CA SER A 107 -11.52 10.18 14.71
C SER A 107 -10.72 11.19 13.89
N GLU A 108 -10.88 11.14 12.58
CA GLU A 108 -10.40 12.17 11.66
C GLU A 108 -11.62 12.76 10.97
N THR A 109 -11.76 14.07 10.98
CA THR A 109 -12.91 14.75 10.37
C THR A 109 -12.54 16.19 10.00
N GLU A 110 -13.32 16.77 9.10
CA GLU A 110 -13.23 18.21 8.87
C GLU A 110 -13.61 19.00 10.11
N SER A 111 -12.94 20.12 10.30
CA SER A 111 -13.24 21.05 11.39
C SER A 111 -14.62 21.65 11.21
N VAL A 112 -15.44 21.52 12.22
CA VAL A 112 -16.80 22.12 12.24
C VAL A 112 -16.74 23.65 12.38
N ILE A 113 -15.63 24.17 12.88
CA ILE A 113 -15.45 25.60 13.17
C ILE A 113 -14.73 26.31 12.03
N PHE A 114 -13.72 25.65 11.46
CA PHE A 114 -12.93 26.18 10.35
C PHE A 114 -13.09 25.22 9.16
N GLY A 115 -14.11 25.41 8.35
CA GLY A 115 -14.29 24.63 7.13
C GLY A 115 -12.98 24.56 6.34
N SER A 116 -12.75 23.49 5.61
CA SER A 116 -11.52 23.18 4.87
C SER A 116 -10.28 22.80 5.70
N ARG A 117 -10.40 22.61 7.02
CA ARG A 117 -9.32 22.03 7.84
C ARG A 117 -9.67 20.62 8.27
N TRP A 118 -8.73 19.71 8.09
CA TRP A 118 -8.82 18.34 8.58
C TRP A 118 -8.14 18.23 9.94
N LEU A 119 -8.85 17.67 10.91
CA LEU A 119 -8.35 17.46 12.27
C LEU A 119 -8.41 15.98 12.64
N SER A 120 -7.32 15.49 13.21
CA SER A 120 -7.30 14.20 13.91
C SER A 120 -7.58 14.46 15.38
N TYR A 121 -8.59 13.79 15.93
CA TYR A 121 -9.02 13.90 17.32
C TYR A 121 -8.72 12.64 18.10
N ARG A 122 -8.28 12.81 19.32
CA ARG A 122 -8.24 11.77 20.35
C ARG A 122 -9.00 12.26 21.57
N LEU A 123 -10.14 11.63 21.83
CA LEU A 123 -11.05 11.90 22.94
C LEU A 123 -10.79 10.84 24.01
N PHE A 124 -10.63 11.21 25.25
CA PHE A 124 -10.36 10.26 26.34
C PHE A 124 -10.93 10.74 27.66
N PRO A 125 -11.33 9.83 28.57
CA PRO A 125 -11.81 10.20 29.89
C PRO A 125 -10.69 10.87 30.71
N LEU A 126 -11.03 11.98 31.37
CA LEU A 126 -10.12 12.70 32.25
C LEU A 126 -10.86 13.13 33.52
N GLY A 127 -10.53 12.53 34.68
CA GLY A 127 -11.31 12.75 35.91
C GLY A 127 -12.76 12.32 35.71
N ASP A 128 -13.72 13.15 36.04
CA ASP A 128 -15.15 12.99 35.76
C ASP A 128 -15.58 13.58 34.40
N GLY A 129 -14.69 14.29 33.75
CA GLY A 129 -14.87 14.89 32.44
C GLY A 129 -14.14 14.17 31.31
N MET A 130 -13.65 14.94 30.34
CA MET A 130 -13.01 14.43 29.12
C MET A 130 -11.86 15.34 28.69
N GLY A 131 -10.76 14.71 28.22
CA GLY A 131 -9.66 15.37 27.51
C GLY A 131 -9.79 15.20 25.99
N VAL A 132 -9.41 16.23 25.26
CA VAL A 132 -9.40 16.28 23.81
C VAL A 132 -8.02 16.70 23.33
N VAL A 133 -7.34 15.81 22.61
CA VAL A 133 -6.16 16.15 21.82
C VAL A 133 -6.56 16.22 20.36
N PHE A 134 -6.12 17.24 19.67
CA PHE A 134 -6.35 17.35 18.23
C PHE A 134 -5.09 17.86 17.51
N ARG A 135 -4.96 17.40 16.26
CA ARG A 135 -3.86 17.80 15.36
C ARG A 135 -4.42 18.25 14.03
N ASP A 136 -3.90 19.37 13.53
CA ASP A 136 -4.22 19.83 12.17
C ASP A 136 -3.49 18.95 11.15
N MET A 137 -4.25 18.26 10.31
CA MET A 137 -3.78 17.35 9.27
C MET A 137 -4.00 17.91 7.88
N THR A 138 -4.40 19.17 7.76
CA THR A 138 -4.84 19.81 6.52
C THR A 138 -3.76 19.73 5.44
N ASP A 139 -2.53 20.09 5.77
CA ASP A 139 -1.44 20.09 4.79
C ASP A 139 -1.11 18.67 4.32
N ARG A 140 -1.15 17.70 5.24
CA ARG A 140 -0.98 16.29 4.89
C ARG A 140 -2.08 15.79 3.96
N LYS A 141 -3.34 16.06 4.28
CA LYS A 141 -4.50 15.67 3.43
C LYS A 141 -4.43 16.32 2.05
N ARG A 142 -4.11 17.60 1.98
CA ARG A 142 -3.92 18.29 0.69
C ARG A 142 -2.79 17.69 -0.13
N ALA A 143 -1.67 17.36 0.50
CA ALA A 143 -0.56 16.70 -0.17
C ALA A 143 -0.94 15.29 -0.69
N GLU A 144 -1.71 14.51 0.09
CA GLU A 144 -2.26 13.22 -0.32
C GLU A 144 -3.20 13.38 -1.52
N GLU A 145 -4.16 14.31 -1.47
CA GLU A 145 -5.09 14.60 -2.56
C GLU A 145 -4.37 15.06 -3.83
N GLN A 146 -3.39 15.96 -3.68
CA GLN A 146 -2.59 16.44 -4.82
C GLN A 146 -1.78 15.30 -5.44
N ARG A 147 -1.19 14.43 -4.64
CA ARG A 147 -0.49 13.24 -5.13
C ARG A 147 -1.43 12.34 -5.92
N ASP A 148 -2.63 12.08 -5.42
CA ASP A 148 -3.61 11.22 -6.07
C ASP A 148 -4.12 11.82 -7.40
N LEU A 149 -4.28 13.14 -7.46
CA LEU A 149 -4.58 13.84 -8.71
C LEU A 149 -3.46 13.70 -9.75
N LEU A 150 -2.21 13.88 -9.33
CA LEU A 150 -1.05 13.71 -10.23
C LEU A 150 -0.91 12.27 -10.74
N ILE A 151 -1.16 11.29 -9.88
CA ILE A 151 -1.16 9.87 -10.24
C ILE A 151 -2.22 9.59 -11.31
N ASN A 152 -3.45 10.07 -11.10
CA ASN A 152 -4.54 9.91 -12.07
C ASN A 152 -4.23 10.59 -13.43
N GLU A 153 -3.63 11.77 -13.40
CA GLU A 153 -3.21 12.48 -14.64
C GLU A 153 -2.11 11.69 -15.38
N LEU A 154 -1.14 11.12 -14.65
CA LEU A 154 -0.11 10.26 -15.23
C LEU A 154 -0.72 9.00 -15.87
N GLU A 155 -1.68 8.33 -15.21
CA GLU A 155 -2.40 7.21 -15.82
C GLU A 155 -3.07 7.58 -17.14
N HIS A 156 -3.77 8.69 -17.16
CA HIS A 156 -4.41 9.19 -18.36
C HIS A 156 -3.40 9.46 -19.49
N ARG A 157 -2.27 10.09 -19.17
CA ARG A 157 -1.21 10.36 -20.16
C ARG A 157 -0.59 9.09 -20.71
N VAL A 158 -0.32 8.09 -19.87
CA VAL A 158 0.21 6.79 -20.33
C VAL A 158 -0.79 6.10 -21.25
N LYS A 159 -2.07 6.03 -20.88
CA LYS A 159 -3.12 5.46 -21.75
C LYS A 159 -3.20 6.17 -23.10
N ASN A 160 -3.14 7.51 -23.11
CA ASN A 160 -3.16 8.31 -24.35
C ASN A 160 -1.91 8.03 -25.21
N THR A 161 -0.74 7.94 -24.59
CA THR A 161 0.52 7.60 -25.29
C THR A 161 0.45 6.21 -25.92
N LEU A 162 -0.02 5.19 -25.17
CA LEU A 162 -0.21 3.84 -25.71
C LEU A 162 -1.20 3.82 -26.87
N THR A 163 -2.31 4.56 -26.80
CA THR A 163 -3.28 4.71 -27.90
C THR A 163 -2.64 5.36 -29.14
N THR A 164 -1.79 6.36 -28.93
CA THR A 164 -1.06 7.00 -30.04
C THR A 164 -0.07 6.02 -30.68
N VAL A 165 0.70 5.28 -29.88
CA VAL A 165 1.62 4.25 -30.36
C VAL A 165 0.87 3.17 -31.15
N GLN A 166 -0.29 2.72 -30.66
CA GLN A 166 -1.16 1.77 -31.32
C GLN A 166 -1.62 2.29 -32.71
N SER A 167 -2.05 3.55 -32.77
CA SER A 167 -2.50 4.18 -34.03
C SER A 167 -1.37 4.27 -35.06
N ILE A 168 -0.18 4.69 -34.63
CA ILE A 168 1.02 4.80 -35.51
C ILE A 168 1.42 3.40 -35.99
N ALA A 169 1.51 2.41 -35.10
CA ALA A 169 1.85 1.04 -35.46
C ALA A 169 0.83 0.44 -36.43
N SER A 170 -0.48 0.66 -36.20
CA SER A 170 -1.56 0.19 -37.08
C SER A 170 -1.44 0.75 -38.49
N GLN A 171 -1.17 2.04 -38.61
CA GLN A 171 -0.95 2.70 -39.91
C GLN A 171 0.30 2.18 -40.62
N SER A 172 1.42 2.07 -39.88
CA SER A 172 2.70 1.59 -40.41
C SER A 172 2.62 0.15 -40.88
N PHE A 173 1.97 -0.73 -40.10
CA PHE A 173 1.82 -2.14 -40.43
C PHE A 173 0.93 -2.36 -41.65
N ARG A 174 -0.17 -1.59 -41.78
CA ARG A 174 -1.04 -1.62 -42.98
C ARG A 174 -0.30 -1.13 -44.19
N ALA A 175 0.44 -0.02 -44.09
CA ALA A 175 1.22 0.52 -45.19
C ALA A 175 2.33 -0.43 -45.66
N ALA A 176 2.93 -1.21 -44.73
CA ALA A 176 3.96 -2.20 -45.01
C ALA A 176 3.38 -3.58 -45.48
N GLY A 177 2.07 -3.74 -45.57
CA GLY A 177 1.43 -5.00 -45.96
C GLY A 177 1.64 -6.13 -44.95
N ILE A 178 1.86 -5.82 -43.68
CA ILE A 178 2.06 -6.80 -42.63
C ILE A 178 0.73 -7.50 -42.31
N ALA A 179 0.80 -8.80 -42.07
CA ALA A 179 -0.37 -9.62 -41.79
C ALA A 179 -1.20 -9.10 -40.60
N PRO A 180 -2.54 -9.08 -40.72
CA PRO A 180 -3.43 -8.59 -39.66
C PRO A 180 -3.23 -9.26 -38.29
N GLU A 181 -2.74 -10.51 -38.30
CA GLU A 181 -2.43 -11.28 -37.08
C GLU A 181 -1.29 -10.63 -36.25
N ALA A 182 -0.28 -10.10 -36.94
CA ALA A 182 0.83 -9.41 -36.26
C ALA A 182 0.36 -8.10 -35.60
N LEU A 183 -0.55 -7.39 -36.26
CA LEU A 183 -1.16 -6.18 -35.67
C LEU A 183 -1.99 -6.53 -34.43
N ARG A 184 -2.85 -7.55 -34.54
CA ARG A 184 -3.64 -8.00 -33.36
C ARG A 184 -2.77 -8.44 -32.19
N ALA A 185 -1.66 -9.12 -32.47
CA ALA A 185 -0.71 -9.51 -31.42
C ALA A 185 0.00 -8.32 -30.78
N PHE A 186 0.34 -7.29 -31.57
CA PHE A 186 0.90 -6.05 -31.07
C PHE A 186 -0.09 -5.28 -30.18
N ASP A 187 -1.33 -5.11 -30.64
CA ASP A 187 -2.41 -4.43 -29.89
C ASP A 187 -2.68 -5.10 -28.55
N ALA A 188 -2.75 -6.44 -28.54
CA ALA A 188 -2.97 -7.22 -27.33
C ALA A 188 -1.85 -7.00 -26.28
N ARG A 189 -0.59 -6.91 -26.72
CA ARG A 189 0.56 -6.61 -25.86
C ARG A 189 0.52 -5.19 -25.30
N LEU A 190 0.13 -4.21 -26.10
CA LEU A 190 -0.05 -2.84 -25.62
C LEU A 190 -1.14 -2.73 -24.57
N ILE A 191 -2.25 -3.46 -24.74
CA ILE A 191 -3.32 -3.52 -23.76
C ILE A 191 -2.82 -4.19 -22.46
N ALA A 192 -2.08 -5.30 -22.55
CA ALA A 192 -1.50 -5.95 -21.38
C ALA A 192 -0.55 -5.02 -20.61
N LEU A 193 0.28 -4.26 -21.33
CA LEU A 193 1.14 -3.24 -20.74
C LEU A 193 0.34 -2.13 -20.04
N GLY A 194 -0.76 -1.67 -20.66
CA GLY A 194 -1.64 -0.67 -20.05
C GLY A 194 -2.32 -1.17 -18.77
N ASN A 195 -2.73 -2.44 -18.75
CA ASN A 195 -3.37 -3.05 -17.58
C ASN A 195 -2.43 -3.16 -16.38
N VAL A 196 -1.19 -3.63 -16.59
CA VAL A 196 -0.21 -3.73 -15.51
C VAL A 196 0.22 -2.37 -14.98
N HIS A 197 0.31 -1.37 -15.86
CA HIS A 197 0.56 0.00 -15.44
C HIS A 197 -0.50 0.49 -14.45
N GLY A 198 -1.80 0.21 -14.70
CA GLY A 198 -2.89 0.52 -13.78
C GLY A 198 -2.81 -0.22 -12.44
N VAL A 199 -2.25 -1.45 -12.38
CA VAL A 199 -2.00 -2.16 -11.11
C VAL A 199 -0.90 -1.47 -10.30
N LEU A 200 0.22 -1.15 -10.95
CA LEU A 200 1.35 -0.47 -10.32
C LEU A 200 0.96 0.91 -9.75
N THR A 201 0.13 1.65 -10.48
CA THR A 201 -0.31 2.98 -10.06
C THR A 201 -1.14 2.93 -8.79
N LYS A 202 -2.01 1.93 -8.64
CA LYS A 202 -2.86 1.75 -7.44
C LYS A 202 -2.06 1.38 -6.20
N GLN A 203 -0.92 0.73 -6.35
CA GLN A 203 -0.08 0.20 -5.25
C GLN A 203 1.19 1.03 -4.98
N SER A 204 1.17 2.33 -5.26
CA SER A 204 2.27 3.28 -4.96
C SER A 204 3.50 3.23 -5.86
N TRP A 205 3.46 2.64 -7.03
CA TRP A 205 4.55 2.53 -8.02
C TRP A 205 5.79 1.71 -7.60
N ASP A 206 5.99 1.49 -6.30
CA ASP A 206 7.21 0.82 -5.80
C ASP A 206 7.13 -0.69 -5.92
N ALA A 207 5.95 -1.25 -5.75
CA ALA A 207 5.72 -2.69 -5.82
C ALA A 207 4.23 -3.02 -6.08
N ALA A 208 3.98 -4.18 -6.69
CA ALA A 208 2.65 -4.73 -6.89
C ALA A 208 2.58 -6.17 -6.34
N ASP A 209 1.39 -6.60 -5.90
CA ASP A 209 1.15 -7.99 -5.56
C ASP A 209 1.17 -8.85 -6.84
N LEU A 210 1.93 -9.95 -6.82
CA LEU A 210 2.04 -10.84 -7.97
C LEU A 210 0.68 -11.44 -8.37
N HIS A 211 -0.23 -11.69 -7.42
CA HIS A 211 -1.59 -12.12 -7.73
C HIS A 211 -2.32 -11.09 -8.59
N ASP A 212 -2.25 -9.81 -8.22
CA ASP A 212 -2.90 -8.74 -8.96
C ASP A 212 -2.32 -8.59 -10.37
N VAL A 213 -1.00 -8.73 -10.52
CA VAL A 213 -0.31 -8.70 -11.82
C VAL A 213 -0.76 -9.86 -12.71
N VAL A 214 -0.80 -11.09 -12.17
CA VAL A 214 -1.25 -12.29 -12.89
C VAL A 214 -2.70 -12.15 -13.31
N TRP A 215 -3.60 -11.78 -12.39
CA TRP A 215 -5.02 -11.60 -12.70
C TRP A 215 -5.28 -10.46 -13.69
N ALA A 216 -4.53 -9.36 -13.62
CA ALA A 216 -4.63 -8.28 -14.60
C ALA A 216 -4.27 -8.74 -16.03
N ALA A 217 -3.26 -9.62 -16.15
CA ALA A 217 -2.86 -10.20 -17.42
C ALA A 217 -3.86 -11.25 -17.95
N LEU A 218 -4.50 -12.01 -17.07
CA LEU A 218 -5.51 -13.02 -17.41
C LEU A 218 -6.87 -12.40 -17.74
N ARG A 219 -7.18 -11.21 -17.28
CA ARG A 219 -8.48 -10.55 -17.39
C ARG A 219 -9.05 -10.52 -18.83
N PRO A 220 -8.27 -10.24 -19.90
CA PRO A 220 -8.75 -10.29 -21.27
C PRO A 220 -9.15 -11.70 -21.74
N HIS A 221 -8.68 -12.74 -21.05
CA HIS A 221 -8.81 -14.15 -21.40
C HIS A 221 -9.83 -14.90 -20.52
N SER A 222 -10.41 -14.24 -19.50
CA SER A 222 -11.18 -14.88 -18.43
C SER A 222 -12.70 -14.63 -18.48
N ALA A 223 -13.30 -14.14 -19.56
CA ALA A 223 -14.74 -13.98 -19.67
C ALA A 223 -15.36 -15.10 -20.52
N PRO A 224 -16.38 -15.79 -20.06
CA PRO A 224 -17.05 -15.84 -18.76
C PRO A 224 -16.51 -16.90 -17.79
N ASP A 225 -15.48 -17.66 -18.13
CA ASP A 225 -14.98 -18.86 -17.45
C ASP A 225 -13.80 -18.55 -16.51
N ARG A 226 -14.04 -17.89 -15.40
CA ARG A 226 -13.03 -17.73 -14.32
C ARG A 226 -12.53 -19.08 -13.78
N ASP A 227 -13.34 -20.11 -13.90
CA ASP A 227 -13.05 -21.46 -13.38
C ASP A 227 -11.98 -22.22 -14.17
N ARG A 228 -11.52 -21.68 -15.33
CA ARG A 228 -10.48 -22.33 -16.16
C ARG A 228 -9.03 -21.95 -15.77
N PHE A 229 -8.88 -21.02 -14.82
CA PHE A 229 -7.57 -20.62 -14.28
C PHE A 229 -7.55 -20.84 -12.77
N THR A 230 -6.58 -21.58 -12.29
CA THR A 230 -6.24 -21.66 -10.85
C THR A 230 -4.97 -20.86 -10.62
N VAL A 231 -4.99 -19.93 -9.67
CA VAL A 231 -3.83 -19.08 -9.33
C VAL A 231 -3.56 -19.21 -7.85
N GLU A 232 -2.41 -19.78 -7.50
CA GLU A 232 -2.05 -20.10 -6.11
C GLU A 232 -0.60 -19.72 -5.80
N GLY A 233 -0.35 -19.20 -4.60
CA GLY A 233 1.00 -18.92 -4.11
C GLY A 233 0.98 -17.96 -2.91
N PRO A 234 2.11 -17.80 -2.23
CA PRO A 234 2.25 -16.79 -1.19
C PRO A 234 2.17 -15.37 -1.76
N ASN A 235 1.84 -14.40 -0.91
CA ASN A 235 1.93 -12.99 -1.29
C ASN A 235 3.40 -12.61 -1.58
N VAL A 236 3.68 -12.19 -2.81
CA VAL A 236 5.00 -11.73 -3.26
C VAL A 236 4.88 -10.36 -3.90
N GLN A 237 5.59 -9.39 -3.34
CA GLN A 237 5.66 -8.05 -3.90
C GLN A 237 6.70 -8.01 -5.03
N VAL A 238 6.29 -7.53 -6.20
CA VAL A 238 7.12 -7.44 -7.40
C VAL A 238 7.30 -5.97 -7.81
N GLY A 239 8.51 -5.59 -8.15
CA GLY A 239 8.82 -4.25 -8.66
C GLY A 239 8.26 -4.00 -10.06
N PRO A 240 8.24 -2.73 -10.54
CA PRO A 240 7.59 -2.35 -11.79
C PRO A 240 8.10 -3.12 -13.02
N LYS A 241 9.41 -3.30 -13.15
CA LYS A 241 10.00 -4.03 -14.27
C LYS A 241 9.60 -5.50 -14.26
N CYS A 242 9.62 -6.14 -13.09
CA CYS A 242 9.19 -7.52 -12.91
C CYS A 242 7.69 -7.68 -13.20
N ALA A 243 6.85 -6.76 -12.71
CA ALA A 243 5.40 -6.77 -12.96
C ALA A 243 5.08 -6.72 -14.46
N VAL A 244 5.74 -5.83 -15.21
CA VAL A 244 5.61 -5.76 -16.68
C VAL A 244 6.03 -7.06 -17.33
N ALA A 245 7.18 -7.62 -16.95
CA ALA A 245 7.70 -8.85 -17.56
C ALA A 245 6.77 -10.05 -17.27
N PHE A 246 6.27 -10.21 -16.04
CA PHE A 246 5.28 -11.23 -15.68
C PHE A 246 3.96 -11.05 -16.43
N SER A 247 3.43 -9.82 -16.47
CA SER A 247 2.17 -9.55 -17.18
C SER A 247 2.27 -9.95 -18.66
N MET A 248 3.36 -9.61 -19.32
CA MET A 248 3.57 -9.99 -20.72
C MET A 248 3.75 -11.50 -20.89
N ALA A 249 4.48 -12.16 -20.00
CA ALA A 249 4.67 -13.61 -20.05
C ALA A 249 3.34 -14.36 -19.88
N VAL A 250 2.57 -13.99 -18.85
CA VAL A 250 1.25 -14.58 -18.59
C VAL A 250 0.28 -14.33 -19.76
N HIS A 251 0.28 -13.12 -20.33
CA HIS A 251 -0.55 -12.81 -21.49
C HIS A 251 -0.18 -13.66 -22.72
N GLU A 252 1.11 -13.84 -23.02
CA GLU A 252 1.57 -14.69 -24.13
C GLU A 252 1.21 -16.16 -23.89
N LEU A 253 1.42 -16.67 -22.67
CA LEU A 253 1.05 -18.04 -22.31
C LEU A 253 -0.46 -18.25 -22.42
N ALA A 254 -1.28 -17.33 -21.90
CA ALA A 254 -2.74 -17.42 -22.01
C ALA A 254 -3.23 -17.38 -23.47
N THR A 255 -2.63 -16.50 -24.28
CA THR A 255 -2.94 -16.42 -25.71
C THR A 255 -2.59 -17.72 -26.42
N ASN A 256 -1.45 -18.33 -26.11
CA ASN A 256 -1.04 -19.61 -26.69
C ASN A 256 -1.92 -20.76 -26.21
N ALA A 257 -2.29 -20.79 -24.93
CA ALA A 257 -3.21 -21.78 -24.38
C ALA A 257 -4.57 -21.75 -25.07
N ILE A 258 -5.10 -20.57 -25.41
CA ILE A 258 -6.37 -20.41 -26.15
C ILE A 258 -6.23 -20.85 -27.61
N LYS A 259 -5.13 -20.50 -28.28
CA LYS A 259 -4.97 -20.77 -29.69
C LYS A 259 -4.55 -22.20 -29.99
N TYR A 260 -3.68 -22.77 -29.17
CA TYR A 260 -2.97 -24.02 -29.47
C TYR A 260 -2.94 -25.01 -28.30
N GLY A 261 -3.16 -24.52 -27.06
CA GLY A 261 -2.99 -25.30 -25.86
C GLY A 261 -4.30 -25.71 -25.19
N ALA A 262 -4.25 -25.87 -23.87
CA ALA A 262 -5.35 -26.39 -23.06
C ALA A 262 -6.66 -25.65 -23.26
N LEU A 263 -6.64 -24.33 -23.30
CA LEU A 263 -7.85 -23.53 -23.40
C LEU A 263 -8.54 -23.54 -24.76
N SER A 264 -7.96 -24.22 -25.77
CA SER A 264 -8.61 -24.48 -27.05
C SER A 264 -9.67 -25.58 -26.96
N ALA A 265 -9.66 -26.39 -25.90
CA ALA A 265 -10.66 -27.44 -25.62
C ALA A 265 -11.54 -27.01 -24.42
N ASP A 266 -12.80 -27.48 -24.39
CA ASP A 266 -13.76 -27.11 -23.32
C ASP A 266 -13.33 -27.62 -21.94
N SER A 267 -12.69 -28.77 -21.86
CA SER A 267 -12.17 -29.38 -20.64
C SER A 267 -10.81 -28.84 -20.19
N GLY A 268 -10.22 -27.96 -21.00
CA GLY A 268 -8.87 -27.47 -20.74
C GLY A 268 -8.81 -26.51 -19.54
N HIS A 269 -7.72 -26.63 -18.80
CA HIS A 269 -7.48 -25.87 -17.56
C HIS A 269 -6.02 -25.44 -17.46
N VAL A 270 -5.78 -24.32 -16.78
CA VAL A 270 -4.44 -23.77 -16.54
C VAL A 270 -4.24 -23.58 -15.04
N GLU A 271 -3.17 -24.17 -14.54
CA GLU A 271 -2.70 -23.99 -13.16
C GLU A 271 -1.50 -23.05 -13.15
N ILE A 272 -1.57 -21.99 -12.37
CA ILE A 272 -0.48 -21.03 -12.15
C ILE A 272 -0.16 -21.07 -10.66
N ALA A 273 1.05 -21.50 -10.33
CA ALA A 273 1.44 -21.61 -8.93
C ALA A 273 2.86 -21.06 -8.72
N TRP A 274 3.10 -20.50 -7.52
CA TRP A 274 4.45 -20.12 -7.13
C TRP A 274 4.70 -20.38 -5.65
N SER A 275 5.98 -20.50 -5.34
CA SER A 275 6.46 -20.69 -3.97
C SER A 275 7.73 -19.89 -3.73
N THR A 276 8.00 -19.64 -2.46
CA THR A 276 9.24 -19.01 -2.00
C THR A 276 9.89 -19.93 -0.98
N ALA A 277 11.14 -20.30 -1.19
CA ALA A 277 11.91 -21.13 -0.26
C ALA A 277 13.38 -20.71 -0.28
N ALA A 278 13.98 -20.48 0.86
CA ALA A 278 15.40 -20.21 1.05
C ALA A 278 15.97 -19.22 0.02
N ASP A 279 15.44 -17.99 -0.04
CA ASP A 279 15.82 -16.92 -0.96
C ASP A 279 15.61 -17.21 -2.47
N ARG A 280 14.88 -18.26 -2.78
CA ARG A 280 14.49 -18.58 -4.17
C ARG A 280 13.00 -18.37 -4.38
N PHE A 281 12.67 -17.89 -5.55
CA PHE A 281 11.32 -17.80 -6.09
C PHE A 281 11.19 -18.82 -7.21
N HIS A 282 10.19 -19.68 -7.11
CA HIS A 282 9.84 -20.68 -8.11
C HIS A 282 8.42 -20.41 -8.57
N TRP A 283 8.22 -20.26 -9.88
CA TRP A 283 6.92 -20.03 -10.51
C TRP A 283 6.68 -21.06 -11.61
N GLN A 284 5.44 -21.54 -11.72
CA GLN A 284 5.05 -22.55 -12.71
C GLN A 284 3.70 -22.19 -13.33
N TRP A 285 3.64 -22.31 -14.65
CA TRP A 285 2.44 -22.37 -15.45
C TRP A 285 2.31 -23.79 -15.97
N ARG A 286 1.13 -24.40 -15.84
CA ARG A 286 0.87 -25.77 -16.30
C ARG A 286 -0.48 -25.85 -16.99
N GLU A 287 -0.50 -26.38 -18.19
CA GLU A 287 -1.70 -26.65 -18.98
C GLU A 287 -2.14 -28.10 -18.82
N ARG A 288 -3.47 -28.33 -18.77
CA ARG A 288 -4.07 -29.67 -18.68
C ARG A 288 -5.36 -29.74 -19.47
N GLY A 289 -5.73 -30.96 -19.94
CA GLY A 289 -7.02 -31.22 -20.57
C GLY A 289 -7.20 -30.65 -21.98
N GLY A 290 -6.11 -30.20 -22.59
CA GLY A 290 -6.08 -29.74 -23.98
C GLY A 290 -5.69 -30.84 -24.98
N PRO A 291 -5.52 -30.44 -26.25
CA PRO A 291 -5.00 -31.34 -27.27
C PRO A 291 -3.56 -31.75 -26.98
N PRO A 292 -3.07 -32.91 -27.48
CA PRO A 292 -1.68 -33.29 -27.32
C PRO A 292 -0.73 -32.21 -27.86
N VAL A 293 0.23 -31.82 -27.04
CA VAL A 293 1.19 -30.77 -27.36
C VAL A 293 2.37 -31.37 -28.13
N THR A 294 2.82 -30.67 -29.17
CA THR A 294 4.03 -30.99 -29.91
C THR A 294 5.02 -29.83 -29.83
N VAL A 295 6.30 -30.16 -29.86
CA VAL A 295 7.36 -29.12 -29.85
C VAL A 295 7.21 -28.27 -31.13
N PRO A 296 7.09 -26.92 -31.01
CA PRO A 296 6.93 -26.08 -32.20
C PRO A 296 8.22 -26.05 -33.02
N GLU A 297 8.07 -26.17 -34.35
CA GLU A 297 9.21 -26.12 -35.29
C GLU A 297 9.92 -24.72 -35.28
N ARG A 298 9.21 -23.67 -34.89
CA ARG A 298 9.74 -22.30 -34.82
C ARG A 298 9.42 -21.67 -33.48
N THR A 299 10.45 -21.16 -32.81
CA THR A 299 10.27 -20.36 -31.60
C THR A 299 9.62 -19.02 -31.92
N GLY A 300 8.44 -18.79 -31.38
CA GLY A 300 7.70 -17.54 -31.51
C GLY A 300 8.31 -16.39 -30.69
N PHE A 301 7.68 -15.22 -30.79
CA PHE A 301 8.05 -14.07 -29.97
C PHE A 301 7.86 -14.36 -28.47
N GLY A 302 6.71 -14.97 -28.11
CA GLY A 302 6.38 -15.26 -26.70
C GLY A 302 7.40 -16.16 -26.02
N SER A 303 7.82 -17.26 -26.66
CA SER A 303 8.85 -18.16 -26.11
C SER A 303 10.17 -17.42 -25.88
N ARG A 304 10.62 -16.63 -26.87
CA ARG A 304 11.86 -15.84 -26.75
C ARG A 304 11.77 -14.78 -25.66
N MET A 305 10.62 -14.16 -25.49
CA MET A 305 10.39 -13.16 -24.44
C MET A 305 10.46 -13.80 -23.05
N ILE A 306 9.81 -14.96 -22.87
CA ILE A 306 9.82 -15.68 -21.59
C ILE A 306 11.23 -16.20 -21.28
N GLU A 307 11.86 -16.94 -22.20
CA GLU A 307 13.14 -17.60 -21.96
C GLU A 307 14.31 -16.64 -21.86
N ARG A 308 14.26 -15.46 -22.51
CA ARG A 308 15.34 -14.49 -22.53
C ARG A 308 15.04 -13.24 -21.74
N ALA A 309 13.97 -12.50 -22.09
CA ALA A 309 13.71 -11.19 -21.48
C ALA A 309 13.31 -11.31 -20.00
N LEU A 310 12.37 -12.22 -19.68
CA LEU A 310 11.94 -12.44 -18.31
C LEU A 310 13.05 -13.08 -17.46
N ALA A 311 13.75 -14.09 -17.99
CA ALA A 311 14.87 -14.72 -17.29
C ALA A 311 15.99 -13.71 -16.97
N LEU A 312 16.32 -12.84 -17.93
CA LEU A 312 17.33 -11.78 -17.75
C LEU A 312 16.86 -10.77 -16.69
N GLN A 313 15.58 -10.33 -16.77
CA GLN A 313 15.02 -9.36 -15.85
C GLN A 313 15.01 -9.86 -14.39
N LEU A 314 14.77 -11.15 -14.21
CA LEU A 314 14.74 -11.80 -12.89
C LEU A 314 16.11 -12.33 -12.44
N SER A 315 17.16 -12.18 -13.24
CA SER A 315 18.47 -12.82 -13.01
C SER A 315 18.31 -14.32 -12.68
N GLY A 316 17.39 -14.97 -13.40
CA GLY A 316 16.96 -16.34 -13.15
C GLY A 316 17.00 -17.20 -14.41
N LYS A 317 16.33 -18.32 -14.35
CA LYS A 317 16.16 -19.26 -15.47
C LYS A 317 14.68 -19.44 -15.76
N ALA A 318 14.28 -19.33 -17.02
CA ALA A 318 12.96 -19.69 -17.50
C ALA A 318 13.09 -20.84 -18.51
N THR A 319 12.22 -21.84 -18.40
CA THR A 319 12.16 -22.99 -19.32
C THR A 319 10.72 -23.24 -19.74
N ILE A 320 10.54 -23.61 -21.00
CA ILE A 320 9.24 -24.04 -21.55
C ILE A 320 9.41 -25.46 -22.04
N ASP A 321 8.67 -26.39 -21.44
CA ASP A 321 8.64 -27.79 -21.78
C ASP A 321 7.29 -28.12 -22.45
N TYR A 322 7.33 -29.05 -23.41
CA TYR A 322 6.18 -29.43 -24.24
C TYR A 322 5.82 -30.93 -24.07
N PRO A 323 5.51 -31.38 -22.81
CA PRO A 323 5.03 -32.75 -22.64
C PRO A 323 3.69 -32.94 -23.35
N PRO A 324 3.40 -34.15 -23.88
CA PRO A 324 2.16 -34.41 -24.60
C PRO A 324 0.88 -34.08 -23.83
N ALA A 325 0.93 -34.11 -22.49
CA ALA A 325 -0.20 -33.84 -21.60
C ALA A 325 -0.55 -32.35 -21.45
N GLY A 326 0.32 -31.44 -21.92
CA GLY A 326 0.12 -29.99 -21.80
C GLY A 326 1.44 -29.24 -21.59
N LEU A 327 1.50 -27.98 -22.00
CA LEU A 327 2.68 -27.12 -21.83
C LEU A 327 2.96 -26.87 -20.36
N VAL A 328 4.25 -26.86 -20.01
CA VAL A 328 4.75 -26.46 -18.70
C VAL A 328 5.80 -25.38 -18.88
N CYS A 329 5.58 -24.22 -18.25
CA CYS A 329 6.58 -23.15 -18.16
C CYS A 329 7.01 -22.99 -16.71
N THR A 330 8.32 -22.98 -16.45
CA THR A 330 8.87 -22.79 -15.12
C THR A 330 9.85 -21.62 -15.08
N ILE A 331 9.82 -20.87 -14.01
CA ILE A 331 10.74 -19.76 -13.72
C ILE A 331 11.35 -20.02 -12.35
N ASP A 332 12.67 -19.93 -12.27
CA ASP A 332 13.42 -20.05 -11.04
C ASP A 332 14.38 -18.86 -10.92
N ALA A 333 14.21 -18.06 -9.88
CA ALA A 333 14.95 -16.80 -9.72
C ALA A 333 15.29 -16.53 -8.24
N PRO A 334 16.29 -15.69 -7.95
CA PRO A 334 16.49 -15.19 -6.58
C PRO A 334 15.28 -14.36 -6.13
N LEU A 335 14.77 -14.57 -4.91
CA LEU A 335 13.64 -13.81 -4.39
C LEU A 335 13.94 -12.30 -4.29
N ALA A 336 15.19 -11.94 -4.04
CA ALA A 336 15.63 -10.56 -3.95
C ALA A 336 15.43 -9.78 -5.27
N THR A 337 15.50 -10.44 -6.44
CA THR A 337 15.33 -9.79 -7.74
C THR A 337 13.87 -9.52 -8.11
N MET A 338 12.90 -10.03 -7.34
CA MET A 338 11.49 -9.74 -7.54
C MET A 338 11.15 -8.28 -7.25
N ARG A 339 11.88 -7.64 -6.36
CA ARG A 339 11.80 -6.19 -6.12
C ARG A 339 12.92 -5.53 -6.92
N ASP A 340 12.56 -4.63 -7.82
CA ASP A 340 13.57 -3.82 -8.50
C ASP A 340 14.43 -3.14 -7.44
N HIS A 341 15.74 -3.40 -7.43
CA HIS A 341 16.66 -2.58 -6.64
C HIS A 341 16.67 -1.19 -7.28
N ILE A 342 16.18 -0.21 -6.56
CA ILE A 342 16.45 1.19 -6.86
C ILE A 342 17.93 1.39 -6.51
N GLU A 343 18.80 1.45 -7.54
CA GLU A 343 20.15 2.00 -7.41
C GLU A 343 20.08 3.51 -7.19
#